data_6a211f52f528bb3a714d02d0623e9e7c
#
_entry.id   6a211f52f528bb3a714d02d0623e9e7c
#
_cell.length_a   1.000
_cell.length_b   1.000
_cell.length_c   1.000
_cell.angle_alpha   90.00
_cell.angle_beta   90.00
_cell.angle_gamma   90.00
#
_symmetry.space_group_name_H-M   'P 1'
#
loop_
_entity.id
_entity.type
_entity.pdbx_description
1 polymer ?
#
loop_
_entity_poly.entity_id
_entity_poly.type
_entity_poly.pdbx_seq_one_letter_code
_entity_poly.pdbx_strand_id
1 'polypeptide(L)'
;RHRHLGWHPGSPQVALEGLMIQESDPKRLAQIALVVLLIIGCIALLLPFIGAILFAFVVWICTWPLYAEKLLPRLGGRNIVGASLMTLALILVLLLPTLVMAGSLANGADNLIDFLKPYIEKGLPNDPPGWLVGLPFFGSEIDAAWHRLAGNREELNALVKQLIAPARQFALVLGGIAANGLLQLALVLFVTFFLYRDGAAISNALYLGARKLGGELGENMMDKARGTVVGVMLGIVGTAAAQGTVAMIGFLIAGVPAAMLLGFATFFLSMIPVGPPLIWGGAAAWLYSEGQTGWAIFLVLYGLFVISSIDNFVKPILIARGAGMSILLIALGVLGGVLVFGFIGIFLGPVLLALGDMLLQRWLREELHA
;
A
#
# COMPACT_ATOMS: atom_id res chain seq x y z
N ARG A 1 -43.63 2.11 84.86
CA ARG A 1 -42.99 0.88 84.30
C ARG A 1 -42.09 1.34 83.12
N HIS A 2 -40.80 1.55 83.46
CA HIS A 2 -39.75 1.89 82.52
C HIS A 2 -39.27 0.60 81.87
N ARG A 3 -39.20 0.58 80.50
CA ARG A 3 -38.44 -0.40 79.73
C ARG A 3 -37.23 0.31 79.16
N HIS A 4 -36.05 -0.08 79.64
CA HIS A 4 -34.76 0.29 79.09
C HIS A 4 -34.57 -0.46 77.75
N LEU A 5 -34.42 0.29 76.68
CA LEU A 5 -33.89 -0.18 75.38
C LEU A 5 -32.36 -0.14 75.45
N GLY A 6 -31.76 -1.36 75.62
CA GLY A 6 -30.30 -1.49 75.51
C GLY A 6 -29.82 -1.31 74.11
N TRP A 7 -28.96 -0.32 73.94
CA TRP A 7 -28.22 -0.05 72.70
C TRP A 7 -26.95 -0.91 72.70
N HIS A 8 -26.84 -1.91 71.80
CA HIS A 8 -25.63 -2.70 71.60
C HIS A 8 -24.85 -2.03 70.47
N PRO A 9 -23.62 -1.50 70.71
CA PRO A 9 -22.75 -1.10 69.63
C PRO A 9 -22.21 -2.32 68.88
N GLY A 10 -22.66 -2.53 67.66
CA GLY A 10 -22.09 -3.53 66.74
C GLY A 10 -20.59 -3.36 66.63
N SER A 11 -19.86 -4.41 66.93
CA SER A 11 -18.40 -4.42 66.94
C SER A 11 -17.85 -4.09 65.57
N PRO A 12 -16.77 -3.23 65.44
CA PRO A 12 -16.17 -2.84 64.17
C PRO A 12 -15.52 -3.99 63.41
N GLN A 13 -15.52 -5.18 63.94
CA GLN A 13 -14.92 -6.37 63.31
C GLN A 13 -15.73 -6.95 62.14
N VAL A 14 -17.05 -6.71 62.05
CA VAL A 14 -17.90 -7.22 60.97
C VAL A 14 -17.78 -6.40 59.70
N ALA A 15 -17.30 -5.13 59.83
CA ALA A 15 -17.09 -4.27 58.65
C ALA A 15 -15.74 -4.50 57.94
N LEU A 16 -14.79 -5.17 58.60
CA LEU A 16 -13.45 -5.45 58.01
C LEU A 16 -13.36 -6.81 57.32
N GLU A 17 -14.30 -7.73 57.57
CA GLU A 17 -14.35 -9.01 56.85
C GLU A 17 -14.91 -8.92 55.42
N GLY A 18 -15.58 -7.81 55.08
CA GLY A 18 -16.07 -7.56 53.71
C GLY A 18 -15.02 -7.07 52.72
N LEU A 19 -13.82 -6.75 53.20
CA LEU A 19 -12.68 -6.27 52.39
C LEU A 19 -11.57 -7.31 52.23
N MET A 20 -11.83 -8.56 52.66
CA MET A 20 -10.91 -9.64 52.37
C MET A 20 -10.97 -9.91 50.87
N ILE A 21 -9.88 -9.60 50.22
CA ILE A 21 -9.49 -9.98 48.87
C ILE A 21 -9.98 -11.40 48.62
N GLN A 22 -11.00 -11.54 47.78
CA GLN A 22 -11.53 -12.82 47.36
C GLN A 22 -10.33 -13.62 46.82
N GLU A 23 -9.85 -14.60 47.62
CA GLU A 23 -8.75 -15.49 47.22
C GLU A 23 -9.11 -16.02 45.85
N SER A 24 -8.40 -15.53 44.86
CA SER A 24 -8.63 -15.92 43.46
C SER A 24 -8.32 -17.41 43.39
N ASP A 25 -9.36 -18.21 43.22
CA ASP A 25 -9.28 -19.67 43.10
C ASP A 25 -8.13 -20.01 42.12
N PRO A 26 -7.06 -20.70 42.56
CA PRO A 26 -5.89 -20.95 41.70
C PRO A 26 -6.26 -21.64 40.37
N LYS A 27 -7.38 -22.38 40.38
CA LYS A 27 -7.95 -22.96 39.15
C LYS A 27 -8.49 -21.89 38.20
N ARG A 28 -9.12 -20.86 38.71
CA ARG A 28 -9.65 -19.74 37.91
C ARG A 28 -8.53 -18.88 37.34
N LEU A 29 -7.47 -18.64 38.10
CA LEU A 29 -6.25 -17.97 37.62
C LEU A 29 -5.56 -18.78 36.53
N ALA A 30 -5.42 -20.10 36.72
CA ALA A 30 -4.84 -20.98 35.70
C ALA A 30 -5.69 -21.02 34.42
N GLN A 31 -7.01 -21.02 34.52
CA GLN A 31 -7.90 -20.94 33.34
C GLN A 31 -7.76 -19.62 32.62
N ILE A 32 -7.72 -18.48 33.32
CA ILE A 32 -7.53 -17.16 32.73
C ILE A 32 -6.15 -17.07 32.06
N ALA A 33 -5.10 -17.54 32.74
CA ALA A 33 -3.76 -17.58 32.19
C ALA A 33 -3.67 -18.43 30.91
N LEU A 34 -4.33 -19.59 30.89
CA LEU A 34 -4.41 -20.44 29.69
C LEU A 34 -5.12 -19.74 28.53
N VAL A 35 -6.25 -19.09 28.78
CA VAL A 35 -7.00 -18.35 27.77
C VAL A 35 -6.17 -17.17 27.24
N VAL A 36 -5.53 -16.41 28.13
CA VAL A 36 -4.64 -15.31 27.74
C VAL A 36 -3.46 -15.81 26.90
N LEU A 37 -2.81 -16.89 27.30
CA LEU A 37 -1.71 -17.51 26.56
C LEU A 37 -2.17 -17.96 25.17
N LEU A 38 -3.37 -18.57 25.08
CA LEU A 38 -3.95 -19.00 23.81
C LEU A 38 -4.23 -17.79 22.91
N ILE A 39 -4.80 -16.72 23.44
CA ILE A 39 -5.07 -15.47 22.69
C ILE A 39 -3.76 -14.87 22.18
N ILE A 40 -2.73 -14.78 23.06
CA ILE A 40 -1.40 -14.27 22.67
C ILE A 40 -0.80 -15.15 21.57
N GLY A 41 -0.89 -16.48 21.70
CA GLY A 41 -0.43 -17.41 20.68
C GLY A 41 -1.14 -17.24 19.33
N CYS A 42 -2.48 -17.09 19.34
CA CYS A 42 -3.26 -16.82 18.13
C CYS A 42 -2.87 -15.48 17.48
N ILE A 43 -2.71 -14.43 18.29
CA ILE A 43 -2.28 -13.12 17.80
C ILE A 43 -0.87 -13.22 17.19
N ALA A 44 0.07 -13.85 17.88
CA ALA A 44 1.44 -14.03 17.38
C ALA A 44 1.49 -14.82 16.06
N LEU A 45 0.64 -15.85 15.91
CA LEU A 45 0.50 -16.61 14.69
C LEU A 45 -0.03 -15.75 13.52
N LEU A 46 -0.98 -14.84 13.80
CA LEU A 46 -1.62 -14.02 12.80
C LEU A 46 -0.81 -12.74 12.45
N LEU A 47 0.12 -12.33 13.31
CA LEU A 47 0.93 -11.12 13.14
C LEU A 47 1.58 -10.99 11.73
N PRO A 48 2.23 -12.03 11.16
CA PRO A 48 2.83 -11.94 9.82
C PRO A 48 1.80 -11.74 8.71
N PHE A 49 0.55 -12.15 8.93
CA PHE A 49 -0.53 -12.10 7.95
C PHE A 49 -1.45 -10.89 8.12
N ILE A 50 -1.29 -10.14 9.20
CA ILE A 50 -2.22 -9.05 9.55
C ILE A 50 -2.31 -7.99 8.46
N GLY A 51 -1.18 -7.65 7.83
CA GLY A 51 -1.15 -6.71 6.71
C GLY A 51 -1.95 -7.19 5.51
N ALA A 52 -1.79 -8.46 5.13
CA ALA A 52 -2.54 -9.06 4.03
C ALA A 52 -4.04 -9.20 4.34
N ILE A 53 -4.38 -9.58 5.57
CA ILE A 53 -5.77 -9.68 6.03
C ILE A 53 -6.45 -8.30 5.98
N LEU A 54 -5.81 -7.28 6.55
CA LEU A 54 -6.36 -5.91 6.55
C LEU A 54 -6.49 -5.35 5.13
N PHE A 55 -5.51 -5.62 4.25
CA PHE A 55 -5.59 -5.20 2.85
C PHE A 55 -6.72 -5.95 2.10
N ALA A 56 -6.93 -7.24 2.40
CA ALA A 56 -8.06 -8.00 1.88
C ALA A 56 -9.41 -7.38 2.31
N PHE A 57 -9.52 -6.91 3.56
CA PHE A 57 -10.69 -6.17 4.03
C PHE A 57 -10.87 -4.85 3.26
N VAL A 58 -9.81 -4.10 3.01
CA VAL A 58 -9.87 -2.88 2.21
C VAL A 58 -10.41 -3.18 0.81
N VAL A 59 -9.83 -4.17 0.12
CA VAL A 59 -10.26 -4.58 -1.22
C VAL A 59 -11.73 -5.02 -1.20
N TRP A 60 -12.10 -5.86 -0.23
CA TRP A 60 -13.48 -6.34 -0.06
C TRP A 60 -14.47 -5.19 0.15
N ILE A 61 -14.21 -4.28 1.10
CA ILE A 61 -15.08 -3.13 1.39
C ILE A 61 -15.29 -2.28 0.14
N CYS A 62 -14.24 -2.01 -0.62
CA CYS A 62 -14.29 -1.14 -1.79
C CYS A 62 -15.01 -1.78 -2.98
N THR A 63 -14.89 -3.10 -3.13
CA THR A 63 -15.46 -3.83 -4.26
C THR A 63 -16.78 -4.52 -3.93
N TRP A 64 -17.20 -4.51 -2.64
CA TRP A 64 -18.44 -5.12 -2.19
C TRP A 64 -19.69 -4.64 -2.92
N PRO A 65 -19.88 -3.32 -3.19
CA PRO A 65 -21.05 -2.86 -3.95
C PRO A 65 -21.09 -3.45 -5.36
N LEU A 66 -19.93 -3.56 -6.02
CA LEU A 66 -19.83 -4.18 -7.34
C LEU A 66 -20.21 -5.66 -7.30
N TYR A 67 -19.73 -6.37 -6.27
CA TYR A 67 -20.03 -7.78 -6.05
C TYR A 67 -21.50 -8.02 -5.69
N ALA A 68 -21.98 -7.36 -4.64
CA ALA A 68 -23.32 -7.62 -4.06
C ALA A 68 -24.47 -7.08 -4.92
N GLU A 69 -24.30 -5.88 -5.54
CA GLU A 69 -25.38 -5.20 -6.26
C GLU A 69 -25.40 -5.58 -7.74
N LYS A 70 -24.24 -5.85 -8.35
CA LYS A 70 -24.17 -6.09 -9.81
C LYS A 70 -23.90 -7.53 -10.18
N LEU A 71 -22.95 -8.20 -9.49
CA LEU A 71 -22.49 -9.53 -9.88
C LEU A 71 -23.39 -10.63 -9.31
N LEU A 72 -23.61 -10.63 -8.01
CA LEU A 72 -24.32 -11.69 -7.30
C LEU A 72 -25.77 -11.89 -7.78
N PRO A 73 -26.56 -10.83 -8.06
CA PRO A 73 -27.91 -11.01 -8.61
C PRO A 73 -27.92 -11.65 -9.98
N ARG A 74 -26.92 -11.35 -10.84
CA ARG A 74 -26.80 -11.95 -12.18
C ARG A 74 -26.45 -13.43 -12.14
N LEU A 75 -25.88 -13.90 -11.04
CA LEU A 75 -25.50 -15.31 -10.82
C LEU A 75 -26.53 -16.10 -10.01
N GLY A 76 -27.73 -15.54 -9.81
CA GLY A 76 -28.80 -16.20 -9.08
C GLY A 76 -28.48 -16.42 -7.59
N GLY A 77 -27.65 -15.57 -6.98
CA GLY A 77 -27.32 -15.64 -5.55
C GLY A 77 -26.29 -16.74 -5.19
N ARG A 78 -25.58 -17.31 -6.17
CA ARG A 78 -24.57 -18.36 -5.93
C ARG A 78 -23.27 -17.74 -5.39
N ASN A 79 -23.14 -17.62 -4.07
CA ASN A 79 -22.00 -16.96 -3.42
C ASN A 79 -20.63 -17.51 -3.84
N ILE A 80 -20.48 -18.86 -3.96
CA ILE A 80 -19.20 -19.47 -4.33
C ILE A 80 -18.80 -19.08 -5.76
N VAL A 81 -19.75 -19.12 -6.70
CA VAL A 81 -19.48 -18.78 -8.10
C VAL A 81 -19.15 -17.27 -8.22
N GLY A 82 -19.90 -16.43 -7.51
CA GLY A 82 -19.65 -15.00 -7.46
C GLY A 82 -18.29 -14.67 -6.86
N ALA A 83 -17.95 -15.29 -5.73
CA ALA A 83 -16.65 -15.11 -5.08
C ALA A 83 -15.50 -15.55 -5.98
N SER A 84 -15.63 -16.72 -6.65
CA SER A 84 -14.62 -17.21 -7.60
C SER A 84 -14.42 -16.27 -8.78
N LEU A 85 -15.51 -15.76 -9.37
CA LEU A 85 -15.43 -14.86 -10.52
C LEU A 85 -14.83 -13.51 -10.13
N MET A 86 -15.22 -12.95 -8.96
CA MET A 86 -14.67 -11.70 -8.47
C MET A 86 -13.18 -11.84 -8.10
N THR A 87 -12.81 -12.94 -7.45
CA THR A 87 -11.39 -13.22 -7.14
C THR A 87 -10.58 -13.43 -8.43
N LEU A 88 -11.13 -14.11 -9.43
CA LEU A 88 -10.47 -14.26 -10.74
C LEU A 88 -10.26 -12.88 -11.41
N ALA A 89 -11.26 -12.00 -11.35
CA ALA A 89 -11.12 -10.65 -11.86
C ALA A 89 -10.00 -9.88 -11.12
N LEU A 90 -9.91 -10.01 -9.80
CA LEU A 90 -8.81 -9.41 -9.01
C LEU A 90 -7.45 -10.03 -9.34
N ILE A 91 -7.38 -11.34 -9.59
CA ILE A 91 -6.15 -12.01 -10.06
C ILE A 91 -5.69 -11.37 -11.36
N LEU A 92 -6.59 -11.21 -12.33
CA LEU A 92 -6.26 -10.60 -13.61
C LEU A 92 -5.83 -9.13 -13.49
N VAL A 93 -6.46 -8.37 -12.59
CA VAL A 93 -6.18 -6.94 -12.43
C VAL A 93 -4.95 -6.68 -11.57
N LEU A 94 -4.71 -7.45 -10.51
CA LEU A 94 -3.64 -7.20 -9.54
C LEU A 94 -2.43 -8.12 -9.75
N LEU A 95 -2.66 -9.44 -9.86
CA LEU A 95 -1.58 -10.43 -9.90
C LEU A 95 -0.91 -10.48 -11.28
N LEU A 96 -1.69 -10.45 -12.36
CA LEU A 96 -1.14 -10.55 -13.72
C LEU A 96 -0.17 -9.41 -14.05
N PRO A 97 -0.51 -8.11 -13.87
CA PRO A 97 0.44 -7.02 -14.09
C PRO A 97 1.68 -7.12 -13.21
N THR A 98 1.51 -7.52 -11.94
CA THR A 98 2.63 -7.68 -11.00
C THR A 98 3.58 -8.79 -11.47
N LEU A 99 3.06 -9.91 -11.98
CA LEU A 99 3.87 -10.99 -12.54
C LEU A 99 4.61 -10.56 -13.81
N VAL A 100 3.94 -9.84 -14.71
CA VAL A 100 4.56 -9.31 -15.93
C VAL A 100 5.68 -8.35 -15.59
N MET A 101 5.46 -7.45 -14.62
CA MET A 101 6.48 -6.51 -14.16
C MET A 101 7.67 -7.22 -13.49
N ALA A 102 7.40 -8.17 -12.60
CA ALA A 102 8.44 -8.96 -11.95
C ALA A 102 9.29 -9.75 -12.97
N GLY A 103 8.64 -10.38 -13.96
CA GLY A 103 9.31 -11.05 -15.06
C GLY A 103 10.14 -10.11 -15.94
N SER A 104 9.61 -8.94 -16.26
CA SER A 104 10.33 -7.92 -17.05
C SER A 104 11.56 -7.40 -16.29
N LEU A 105 11.46 -7.25 -14.96
CA LEU A 105 12.59 -6.83 -14.12
C LEU A 105 13.70 -7.88 -14.08
N ALA A 106 13.32 -9.16 -13.95
CA ALA A 106 14.26 -10.28 -13.98
C ALA A 106 14.97 -10.38 -15.34
N ASN A 107 14.22 -10.35 -16.43
CA ASN A 107 14.79 -10.37 -17.79
C ASN A 107 15.63 -9.12 -18.09
N GLY A 108 15.28 -7.96 -17.52
CA GLY A 108 16.06 -6.73 -17.67
C GLY A 108 17.45 -6.83 -17.06
N ALA A 109 17.59 -7.52 -15.93
CA ALA A 109 18.90 -7.78 -15.32
C ALA A 109 19.78 -8.69 -16.19
N ASP A 110 19.20 -9.76 -16.77
CA ASP A 110 19.90 -10.66 -17.69
C ASP A 110 20.29 -9.94 -18.97
N ASN A 111 19.39 -9.16 -19.56
CA ASN A 111 19.67 -8.34 -20.73
C ASN A 111 20.79 -7.31 -20.49
N LEU A 112 20.86 -6.70 -19.30
CA LEU A 112 21.93 -5.78 -18.93
C LEU A 112 23.28 -6.51 -18.86
N ILE A 113 23.31 -7.70 -18.28
CA ILE A 113 24.53 -8.51 -18.22
C ILE A 113 24.97 -8.91 -19.62
N ASP A 114 24.05 -9.37 -20.46
CA ASP A 114 24.36 -9.77 -21.83
C ASP A 114 24.77 -8.56 -22.72
N PHE A 115 24.21 -7.39 -22.47
CA PHE A 115 24.65 -6.14 -23.09
C PHE A 115 26.07 -5.73 -22.69
N LEU A 116 26.45 -5.97 -21.43
CA LEU A 116 27.79 -5.63 -20.91
C LEU A 116 28.85 -6.67 -21.28
N LYS A 117 28.48 -7.95 -21.48
CA LYS A 117 29.42 -9.04 -21.83
C LYS A 117 30.36 -8.71 -22.98
N PRO A 118 29.92 -8.22 -24.16
CA PRO A 118 30.82 -7.90 -25.28
C PRO A 118 31.85 -6.85 -24.90
N TYR A 119 31.51 -5.88 -24.06
CA TYR A 119 32.43 -4.84 -23.61
C TYR A 119 33.44 -5.36 -22.58
N ILE A 120 33.07 -6.36 -21.80
CA ILE A 120 33.96 -7.05 -20.86
C ILE A 120 34.95 -7.94 -21.62
N GLU A 121 34.48 -8.69 -22.62
CA GLU A 121 35.28 -9.66 -23.35
C GLU A 121 36.15 -9.01 -24.45
N LYS A 122 35.60 -8.05 -25.19
CA LYS A 122 36.27 -7.41 -26.34
C LYS A 122 36.90 -6.06 -26.00
N GLY A 123 36.57 -5.47 -24.85
CA GLY A 123 36.93 -4.10 -24.49
C GLY A 123 35.95 -3.06 -25.04
N LEU A 124 36.08 -1.81 -24.60
CA LEU A 124 35.29 -0.71 -25.14
C LEU A 124 35.76 -0.38 -26.59
N PRO A 125 34.81 0.01 -27.47
CA PRO A 125 35.16 0.61 -28.77
C PRO A 125 36.05 1.85 -28.56
N ASN A 126 36.94 2.14 -29.53
CA ASN A 126 37.82 3.30 -29.41
C ASN A 126 37.03 4.62 -29.32
N ASP A 127 35.92 4.71 -30.04
CA ASP A 127 35.07 5.89 -30.02
C ASP A 127 33.79 5.67 -29.20
N PRO A 128 33.44 6.61 -28.31
CA PRO A 128 32.18 6.54 -27.56
C PRO A 128 30.97 6.76 -28.48
N PRO A 129 29.81 6.16 -28.16
CA PRO A 129 28.57 6.43 -28.86
C PRO A 129 28.26 7.94 -28.92
N GLY A 130 27.91 8.47 -30.10
CA GLY A 130 27.73 9.91 -30.32
C GLY A 130 26.69 10.58 -29.40
N TRP A 131 25.69 9.83 -28.94
CA TRP A 131 24.69 10.32 -27.98
C TRP A 131 25.27 10.56 -26.58
N LEU A 132 26.35 9.88 -26.21
CA LEU A 132 27.03 10.05 -24.93
C LEU A 132 27.89 11.33 -24.93
N VAL A 133 28.60 11.60 -26.01
CA VAL A 133 29.43 12.79 -26.17
C VAL A 133 28.55 14.04 -26.36
N GLY A 134 27.34 13.88 -26.90
CA GLY A 134 26.35 14.94 -27.06
C GLY A 134 25.65 15.41 -25.81
N LEU A 135 25.95 14.83 -24.62
CA LEU A 135 25.33 15.23 -23.35
C LEU A 135 25.79 16.65 -22.94
N PRO A 136 24.87 17.60 -22.76
CA PRO A 136 25.21 18.92 -22.27
C PRO A 136 25.82 18.82 -20.85
N PHE A 137 26.92 19.53 -20.63
CA PHE A 137 27.70 19.59 -19.37
C PHE A 137 28.64 18.41 -19.08
N PHE A 138 28.36 17.19 -19.56
CA PHE A 138 29.15 16.00 -19.22
C PHE A 138 29.83 15.33 -20.40
N GLY A 139 29.55 15.75 -21.66
CA GLY A 139 30.02 15.09 -22.87
C GLY A 139 31.55 15.01 -22.97
N SER A 140 32.26 16.07 -22.64
CA SER A 140 33.72 16.13 -22.67
C SER A 140 34.38 15.27 -21.56
N GLU A 141 33.77 15.20 -20.40
CA GLU A 141 34.24 14.37 -19.28
C GLU A 141 34.03 12.89 -19.58
N ILE A 142 32.88 12.56 -20.18
CA ILE A 142 32.55 11.19 -20.62
C ILE A 142 33.50 10.73 -21.71
N ASP A 143 33.79 11.59 -22.71
CA ASP A 143 34.73 11.30 -23.80
C ASP A 143 36.14 10.99 -23.23
N ALA A 144 36.66 11.85 -22.35
CA ALA A 144 37.94 11.65 -21.73
C ALA A 144 37.99 10.37 -20.87
N ALA A 145 36.91 10.07 -20.10
CA ALA A 145 36.80 8.85 -19.33
C ALA A 145 36.71 7.61 -20.22
N TRP A 146 35.97 7.70 -21.35
CA TRP A 146 35.83 6.61 -22.31
C TRP A 146 37.16 6.21 -22.93
N HIS A 147 37.95 7.16 -23.45
CA HIS A 147 39.25 6.89 -24.06
C HIS A 147 40.25 6.33 -23.04
N ARG A 148 40.21 6.78 -21.80
CA ARG A 148 41.04 6.23 -20.71
C ARG A 148 40.69 4.76 -20.44
N LEU A 149 39.38 4.43 -20.36
CA LEU A 149 38.90 3.08 -20.10
C LEU A 149 39.08 2.14 -21.31
N ALA A 150 38.96 2.66 -22.55
CA ALA A 150 39.20 1.90 -23.76
C ALA A 150 40.70 1.51 -23.89
N GLY A 151 41.60 2.38 -23.39
CA GLY A 151 43.05 2.13 -23.38
C GLY A 151 43.55 1.24 -22.23
N ASN A 152 42.76 1.02 -21.17
CA ASN A 152 43.16 0.30 -19.99
C ASN A 152 42.16 -0.80 -19.59
N ARG A 153 42.39 -2.02 -20.05
CA ARG A 153 41.51 -3.18 -19.77
C ARG A 153 41.43 -3.55 -18.29
N GLU A 154 42.49 -3.31 -17.49
CA GLU A 154 42.44 -3.61 -16.07
C GLU A 154 41.52 -2.66 -15.33
N GLU A 155 41.58 -1.37 -15.66
CA GLU A 155 40.74 -0.34 -15.08
C GLU A 155 39.26 -0.53 -15.49
N LEU A 156 39.00 -0.89 -16.74
CA LEU A 156 37.66 -1.26 -17.22
C LEU A 156 37.08 -2.46 -16.45
N ASN A 157 37.89 -3.54 -16.32
CA ASN A 157 37.46 -4.73 -15.59
C ASN A 157 37.24 -4.47 -14.09
N ALA A 158 38.02 -3.60 -13.47
CA ALA A 158 37.85 -3.19 -12.09
C ALA A 158 36.53 -2.40 -11.92
N LEU A 159 36.26 -1.43 -12.79
CA LEU A 159 35.00 -0.66 -12.80
C LEU A 159 33.78 -1.54 -13.05
N VAL A 160 33.85 -2.42 -14.03
CA VAL A 160 32.76 -3.35 -14.32
C VAL A 160 32.48 -4.27 -13.12
N LYS A 161 33.50 -4.81 -12.48
CA LYS A 161 33.34 -5.60 -11.24
C LYS A 161 32.73 -4.79 -10.10
N GLN A 162 33.13 -3.52 -9.95
CA GLN A 162 32.54 -2.60 -8.96
C GLN A 162 31.06 -2.29 -9.23
N LEU A 163 30.64 -2.27 -10.49
CA LEU A 163 29.25 -2.01 -10.88
C LEU A 163 28.39 -3.28 -10.86
N ILE A 164 28.94 -4.43 -11.27
CA ILE A 164 28.19 -5.70 -11.32
C ILE A 164 27.80 -6.16 -9.91
N ALA A 165 28.68 -6.02 -8.91
CA ALA A 165 28.39 -6.48 -7.56
C ALA A 165 27.18 -5.77 -6.93
N PRO A 166 27.10 -4.41 -6.91
CA PRO A 166 25.91 -3.70 -6.44
C PRO A 166 24.67 -3.97 -7.30
N ALA A 167 24.83 -4.05 -8.63
CA ALA A 167 23.71 -4.34 -9.53
C ALA A 167 23.09 -5.72 -9.26
N ARG A 168 23.94 -6.74 -9.05
CA ARG A 168 23.48 -8.08 -8.66
C ARG A 168 22.82 -8.08 -7.29
N GLN A 169 23.38 -7.39 -6.32
CA GLN A 169 22.78 -7.26 -4.99
C GLN A 169 21.44 -6.54 -5.06
N PHE A 170 21.34 -5.47 -5.84
CA PHE A 170 20.10 -4.75 -6.08
C PHE A 170 19.04 -5.62 -6.77
N ALA A 171 19.43 -6.40 -7.79
CA ALA A 171 18.53 -7.36 -8.45
C ALA A 171 18.03 -8.45 -7.49
N LEU A 172 18.89 -8.98 -6.61
CA LEU A 172 18.50 -9.97 -5.59
C LEU A 172 17.53 -9.37 -4.56
N VAL A 173 17.77 -8.13 -4.11
CA VAL A 173 16.88 -7.40 -3.19
C VAL A 173 15.53 -7.15 -3.85
N LEU A 174 15.51 -6.66 -5.10
CA LEU A 174 14.28 -6.45 -5.85
C LEU A 174 13.53 -7.77 -6.09
N GLY A 175 14.23 -8.84 -6.43
CA GLY A 175 13.65 -10.17 -6.57
C GLY A 175 13.02 -10.68 -5.27
N GLY A 176 13.68 -10.46 -4.14
CA GLY A 176 13.15 -10.79 -2.82
C GLY A 176 11.90 -9.98 -2.46
N ILE A 177 11.91 -8.67 -2.75
CA ILE A 177 10.74 -7.80 -2.55
C ILE A 177 9.59 -8.26 -3.45
N ALA A 178 9.85 -8.58 -4.72
CA ALA A 178 8.83 -9.05 -5.66
C ALA A 178 8.25 -10.40 -5.22
N ALA A 179 9.08 -11.35 -4.81
CA ALA A 179 8.64 -12.66 -4.32
C ALA A 179 7.77 -12.55 -3.05
N ASN A 180 8.20 -11.74 -2.08
CA ASN A 180 7.41 -11.46 -0.88
C ASN A 180 6.09 -10.73 -1.22
N GLY A 181 6.13 -9.77 -2.11
CA GLY A 181 4.94 -9.06 -2.58
C GLY A 181 3.92 -9.99 -3.25
N LEU A 182 4.40 -10.91 -4.10
CA LEU A 182 3.55 -11.92 -4.73
C LEU A 182 2.92 -12.89 -3.72
N LEU A 183 3.70 -13.33 -2.73
CA LEU A 183 3.17 -14.19 -1.66
C LEU A 183 2.10 -13.46 -0.85
N GLN A 184 2.33 -12.22 -0.46
CA GLN A 184 1.36 -11.39 0.26
C GLN A 184 0.11 -11.15 -0.59
N LEU A 185 0.27 -10.87 -1.89
CA LEU A 185 -0.85 -10.67 -2.81
C LEU A 185 -1.68 -11.95 -2.98
N ALA A 186 -1.03 -13.11 -3.09
CA ALA A 186 -1.73 -14.39 -3.13
C ALA A 186 -2.56 -14.63 -1.85
N LEU A 187 -2.00 -14.28 -0.68
CA LEU A 187 -2.71 -14.35 0.59
C LEU A 187 -3.88 -13.36 0.65
N VAL A 188 -3.69 -12.12 0.17
CA VAL A 188 -4.78 -11.13 0.04
C VAL A 188 -5.93 -11.70 -0.79
N LEU A 189 -5.63 -12.26 -1.97
CA LEU A 189 -6.63 -12.84 -2.86
C LEU A 189 -7.33 -14.04 -2.22
N PHE A 190 -6.59 -14.88 -1.53
CA PHE A 190 -7.13 -16.01 -0.79
C PHE A 190 -8.12 -15.54 0.30
N VAL A 191 -7.73 -14.62 1.15
CA VAL A 191 -8.60 -14.06 2.20
C VAL A 191 -9.81 -13.36 1.58
N THR A 192 -9.61 -12.58 0.52
CA THR A 192 -10.69 -11.84 -0.15
C THR A 192 -11.74 -12.77 -0.76
N PHE A 193 -11.34 -13.95 -1.26
CA PHE A 193 -12.28 -14.98 -1.71
C PHE A 193 -13.26 -15.38 -0.60
N PHE A 194 -12.76 -15.65 0.60
CA PHE A 194 -13.63 -15.99 1.75
C PHE A 194 -14.49 -14.80 2.19
N LEU A 195 -13.93 -13.59 2.15
CA LEU A 195 -14.69 -12.37 2.43
C LEU A 195 -15.83 -12.14 1.43
N TYR A 196 -15.68 -12.50 0.15
CA TYR A 196 -16.80 -12.47 -0.80
C TYR A 196 -17.81 -13.58 -0.53
N ARG A 197 -17.35 -14.79 -0.27
CA ARG A 197 -18.22 -15.94 -0.04
C ARG A 197 -19.12 -15.74 1.19
N ASP A 198 -18.54 -15.29 2.30
CA ASP A 198 -19.19 -15.20 3.59
C ASP A 198 -19.46 -13.75 4.04
N GLY A 199 -19.24 -12.77 3.13
CA GLY A 199 -19.18 -11.34 3.45
C GLY A 199 -20.43 -10.76 4.09
N ALA A 200 -21.61 -11.23 3.72
CA ALA A 200 -22.85 -10.79 4.37
C ALA A 200 -22.90 -11.19 5.85
N ALA A 201 -22.50 -12.42 6.17
CA ALA A 201 -22.43 -12.91 7.56
C ALA A 201 -21.36 -12.18 8.37
N ILE A 202 -20.17 -11.95 7.75
CA ILE A 202 -19.06 -11.21 8.37
C ILE A 202 -19.47 -9.76 8.63
N SER A 203 -20.06 -9.09 7.66
CA SER A 203 -20.55 -7.70 7.80
C SER A 203 -21.55 -7.60 8.96
N ASN A 204 -22.57 -8.47 8.97
CA ASN A 204 -23.57 -8.50 10.03
C ASN A 204 -22.94 -8.76 11.42
N ALA A 205 -21.99 -9.70 11.52
CA ALA A 205 -21.30 -9.98 12.77
C ALA A 205 -20.50 -8.77 13.27
N LEU A 206 -19.81 -8.04 12.36
CA LEU A 206 -19.05 -6.83 12.71
C LEU A 206 -19.98 -5.71 13.19
N TYR A 207 -21.09 -5.45 12.49
CA TYR A 207 -22.06 -4.43 12.91
C TYR A 207 -22.76 -4.79 14.22
N LEU A 208 -23.15 -6.05 14.42
CA LEU A 208 -23.72 -6.52 15.69
C LEU A 208 -22.71 -6.41 16.84
N GLY A 209 -21.45 -6.75 16.60
CA GLY A 209 -20.37 -6.57 17.56
C GLY A 209 -20.18 -5.10 17.95
N ALA A 210 -20.08 -4.22 16.95
CA ALA A 210 -19.94 -2.79 17.16
C ALA A 210 -21.13 -2.19 17.94
N ARG A 211 -22.35 -2.58 17.58
CA ARG A 211 -23.59 -2.19 18.28
C ARG A 211 -23.62 -2.70 19.72
N LYS A 212 -23.20 -3.93 19.95
CA LYS A 212 -23.18 -4.53 21.29
C LYS A 212 -22.17 -3.87 22.22
N LEU A 213 -21.02 -3.39 21.68
CA LEU A 213 -19.97 -2.72 22.45
C LEU A 213 -20.23 -1.23 22.65
N GLY A 214 -20.72 -0.54 21.63
CA GLY A 214 -20.82 0.92 21.60
C GLY A 214 -22.20 1.49 21.26
N GLY A 215 -23.23 0.62 21.12
CA GLY A 215 -24.57 1.07 20.71
C GLY A 215 -24.55 1.76 19.36
N GLU A 216 -25.30 2.86 19.23
CA GLU A 216 -25.35 3.70 18.02
C GLU A 216 -23.98 4.31 17.66
N LEU A 217 -23.15 4.63 18.67
CA LEU A 217 -21.80 5.11 18.44
C LEU A 217 -20.95 4.07 17.68
N GLY A 218 -21.06 2.79 18.08
CA GLY A 218 -20.33 1.70 17.42
C GLY A 218 -20.72 1.54 15.96
N GLU A 219 -22.01 1.62 15.63
CA GLU A 219 -22.50 1.59 14.24
C GLU A 219 -21.97 2.77 13.43
N ASN A 220 -22.05 3.99 13.98
CA ASN A 220 -21.55 5.20 13.33
C ASN A 220 -20.03 5.13 13.09
N MET A 221 -19.27 4.55 14.02
CA MET A 221 -17.82 4.30 13.84
C MET A 221 -17.55 3.33 12.69
N MET A 222 -18.33 2.26 12.54
CA MET A 222 -18.20 1.33 11.41
C MET A 222 -18.47 2.01 10.07
N ASP A 223 -19.54 2.81 9.98
CA ASP A 223 -19.88 3.54 8.77
C ASP A 223 -18.80 4.58 8.42
N LYS A 224 -18.28 5.29 9.42
CA LYS A 224 -17.18 6.25 9.23
C LYS A 224 -15.90 5.56 8.77
N ALA A 225 -15.54 4.43 9.39
CA ALA A 225 -14.36 3.64 8.99
C ALA A 225 -14.50 3.14 7.55
N ARG A 226 -15.66 2.55 7.20
CA ARG A 226 -15.97 2.11 5.83
C ARG A 226 -15.86 3.25 4.82
N GLY A 227 -16.50 4.39 5.11
CA GLY A 227 -16.47 5.57 4.24
C GLY A 227 -15.04 6.08 4.03
N THR A 228 -14.24 6.12 5.09
CA THR A 228 -12.84 6.54 5.02
C THR A 228 -11.99 5.59 4.16
N VAL A 229 -12.13 4.27 4.36
CA VAL A 229 -11.42 3.26 3.55
C VAL A 229 -11.76 3.41 2.07
N VAL A 230 -13.06 3.52 1.74
CA VAL A 230 -13.51 3.72 0.35
C VAL A 230 -12.98 5.04 -0.21
N GLY A 231 -13.01 6.12 0.57
CA GLY A 231 -12.49 7.43 0.15
C GLY A 231 -10.99 7.40 -0.16
N VAL A 232 -10.19 6.77 0.69
CA VAL A 232 -8.74 6.60 0.47
C VAL A 232 -8.48 5.76 -0.79
N MET A 233 -9.21 4.65 -0.96
CA MET A 233 -9.04 3.79 -2.13
C MET A 233 -9.42 4.50 -3.44
N LEU A 234 -10.54 5.22 -3.45
CA LEU A 234 -10.94 6.04 -4.59
C LEU A 234 -9.92 7.13 -4.90
N GLY A 235 -9.32 7.72 -3.86
CA GLY A 235 -8.22 8.67 -4.02
C GLY A 235 -7.01 8.04 -4.70
N ILE A 236 -6.57 6.87 -4.25
CA ILE A 236 -5.41 6.17 -4.81
C ILE A 236 -5.68 5.75 -6.26
N VAL A 237 -6.78 5.03 -6.50
CA VAL A 237 -7.13 4.53 -7.85
C VAL A 237 -7.44 5.68 -8.80
N GLY A 238 -8.16 6.71 -8.33
CA GLY A 238 -8.49 7.89 -9.12
C GLY A 238 -7.25 8.69 -9.53
N THR A 239 -6.30 8.86 -8.60
CA THR A 239 -5.01 9.51 -8.89
C THR A 239 -4.21 8.68 -9.90
N ALA A 240 -4.15 7.36 -9.71
CA ALA A 240 -3.47 6.46 -10.62
C ALA A 240 -4.06 6.53 -12.05
N ALA A 241 -5.39 6.54 -12.15
CA ALA A 241 -6.08 6.68 -13.43
C ALA A 241 -5.78 8.04 -14.10
N ALA A 242 -5.81 9.13 -13.32
CA ALA A 242 -5.45 10.45 -13.82
C ALA A 242 -4.01 10.50 -14.32
N GLN A 243 -3.05 9.96 -13.55
CA GLN A 243 -1.64 9.91 -13.93
C GLN A 243 -1.40 9.07 -15.18
N GLY A 244 -1.98 7.87 -15.25
CA GLY A 244 -1.86 6.99 -16.42
C GLY A 244 -2.43 7.66 -17.69
N THR A 245 -3.58 8.33 -17.57
CA THR A 245 -4.21 9.06 -18.69
C THR A 245 -3.37 10.25 -19.12
N VAL A 246 -2.91 11.07 -18.19
CA VAL A 246 -2.08 12.25 -18.49
C VAL A 246 -0.72 11.82 -19.05
N ALA A 247 -0.09 10.78 -18.52
CA ALA A 247 1.14 10.23 -19.06
C ALA A 247 0.96 9.70 -20.48
N MET A 248 -0.13 8.96 -20.74
CA MET A 248 -0.47 8.48 -22.08
C MET A 248 -0.57 9.62 -23.09
N ILE A 249 -1.24 10.72 -22.72
CA ILE A 249 -1.35 11.92 -23.56
C ILE A 249 0.05 12.50 -23.85
N GLY A 250 0.90 12.65 -22.84
CA GLY A 250 2.28 13.13 -23.00
C GLY A 250 3.10 12.24 -23.93
N PHE A 251 3.00 10.91 -23.80
CA PHE A 251 3.68 9.95 -24.67
C PHE A 251 3.17 10.01 -26.12
N LEU A 252 1.86 10.17 -26.32
CA LEU A 252 1.27 10.35 -27.65
C LEU A 252 1.76 11.64 -28.34
N ILE A 253 1.80 12.74 -27.61
CA ILE A 253 2.28 14.05 -28.11
C ILE A 253 3.77 13.95 -28.49
N ALA A 254 4.58 13.28 -27.66
CA ALA A 254 6.01 13.11 -27.90
C ALA A 254 6.34 12.03 -28.96
N GLY A 255 5.35 11.33 -29.51
CA GLY A 255 5.55 10.28 -30.50
C GLY A 255 6.21 9.02 -29.95
N VAL A 256 6.12 8.76 -28.66
CA VAL A 256 6.70 7.56 -28.02
C VAL A 256 5.95 6.32 -28.49
N PRO A 257 6.64 5.27 -28.99
CA PRO A 257 5.99 4.03 -29.37
C PRO A 257 5.32 3.36 -28.17
N ALA A 258 4.22 2.65 -28.44
CA ALA A 258 3.42 1.99 -27.40
C ALA A 258 2.93 2.93 -26.26
N ALA A 259 2.63 4.20 -26.57
CA ALA A 259 2.18 5.22 -25.61
C ALA A 259 1.00 4.76 -24.74
N MET A 260 0.05 4.00 -25.29
CA MET A 260 -1.07 3.43 -24.53
C MET A 260 -0.58 2.42 -23.48
N LEU A 261 0.36 1.55 -23.85
CA LEU A 261 0.94 0.57 -22.95
C LEU A 261 1.73 1.25 -21.82
N LEU A 262 2.51 2.29 -22.16
CA LEU A 262 3.27 3.06 -21.17
C LEU A 262 2.35 3.86 -20.25
N GLY A 263 1.26 4.42 -20.76
CA GLY A 263 0.23 5.06 -19.94
C GLY A 263 -0.44 4.07 -18.96
N PHE A 264 -0.75 2.87 -19.43
CA PHE A 264 -1.27 1.80 -18.61
C PHE A 264 -0.24 1.32 -17.56
N ALA A 265 1.02 1.16 -17.95
CA ALA A 265 2.11 0.88 -17.02
C ALA A 265 2.26 1.98 -15.97
N THR A 266 2.13 3.25 -16.37
CA THR A 266 2.15 4.39 -15.44
C THR A 266 1.01 4.32 -14.44
N PHE A 267 -0.21 3.92 -14.85
CA PHE A 267 -1.34 3.69 -13.95
C PHE A 267 -0.98 2.70 -12.81
N PHE A 268 -0.40 1.54 -13.15
CA PHE A 268 -0.02 0.55 -12.13
C PHE A 268 1.17 1.01 -11.28
N LEU A 269 2.19 1.59 -11.92
CA LEU A 269 3.37 2.04 -11.19
C LEU A 269 3.11 3.28 -10.32
N SER A 270 2.06 4.06 -10.58
CA SER A 270 1.69 5.21 -9.75
C SER A 270 1.24 4.83 -8.34
N MET A 271 0.94 3.56 -8.10
CA MET A 271 0.72 3.04 -6.75
C MET A 271 2.02 3.00 -5.92
N ILE A 272 3.18 3.07 -6.58
CA ILE A 272 4.51 3.11 -5.98
C ILE A 272 5.08 4.53 -6.15
N PRO A 273 5.57 5.20 -5.07
CA PRO A 273 5.98 6.61 -5.13
C PRO A 273 7.01 6.97 -6.20
N VAL A 274 7.90 6.03 -6.59
CA VAL A 274 8.95 6.24 -7.61
C VAL A 274 8.54 5.72 -8.98
N GLY A 275 7.35 5.11 -9.10
CA GLY A 275 6.92 4.40 -10.30
C GLY A 275 6.80 5.26 -11.56
N PRO A 276 6.01 6.34 -11.56
CA PRO A 276 5.83 7.20 -12.73
C PRO A 276 7.14 7.80 -13.29
N PRO A 277 8.07 8.31 -12.46
CA PRO A 277 9.38 8.76 -12.92
C PRO A 277 10.20 7.73 -13.70
N LEU A 278 10.10 6.45 -13.35
CA LEU A 278 10.79 5.39 -14.09
C LEU A 278 10.26 5.24 -15.52
N ILE A 279 8.95 5.38 -15.70
CA ILE A 279 8.32 5.24 -17.03
C ILE A 279 8.61 6.45 -17.91
N TRP A 280 8.27 7.68 -17.45
CA TRP A 280 8.47 8.85 -18.28
C TRP A 280 9.96 9.19 -18.43
N GLY A 281 10.80 8.91 -17.42
CA GLY A 281 12.25 9.07 -17.52
C GLY A 281 12.87 8.08 -18.51
N GLY A 282 12.46 6.81 -18.49
CA GLY A 282 12.87 5.81 -19.47
C GLY A 282 12.46 6.18 -20.89
N ALA A 283 11.22 6.66 -21.09
CA ALA A 283 10.74 7.13 -22.38
C ALA A 283 11.49 8.38 -22.88
N ALA A 284 11.84 9.31 -22.00
CA ALA A 284 12.65 10.48 -22.32
C ALA A 284 14.08 10.10 -22.71
N ALA A 285 14.70 9.16 -22.00
CA ALA A 285 16.03 8.63 -22.33
C ALA A 285 16.02 7.93 -23.70
N TRP A 286 14.97 7.17 -24.00
CA TRP A 286 14.79 6.56 -25.32
C TRP A 286 14.67 7.60 -26.43
N LEU A 287 13.82 8.64 -26.28
CA LEU A 287 13.72 9.74 -27.25
C LEU A 287 15.06 10.45 -27.47
N TYR A 288 15.82 10.64 -26.41
CA TYR A 288 17.15 11.23 -26.50
C TYR A 288 18.11 10.35 -27.33
N SER A 289 18.11 9.03 -27.11
CA SER A 289 18.93 8.09 -27.87
C SER A 289 18.58 8.03 -29.37
N GLU A 290 17.31 8.30 -29.72
CA GLU A 290 16.83 8.44 -31.10
C GLU A 290 17.17 9.82 -31.74
N GLY A 291 17.89 10.67 -31.02
CA GLY A 291 18.26 12.02 -31.50
C GLY A 291 17.13 13.05 -31.37
N GLN A 292 16.02 12.71 -30.78
CA GLN A 292 14.85 13.58 -30.60
C GLN A 292 14.95 14.41 -29.32
N THR A 293 16.04 15.17 -29.15
CA THR A 293 16.38 15.91 -27.93
C THR A 293 15.26 16.86 -27.47
N GLY A 294 14.58 17.53 -28.41
CA GLY A 294 13.48 18.45 -28.11
C GLY A 294 12.31 17.75 -27.44
N TRP A 295 11.92 16.57 -27.93
CA TRP A 295 10.85 15.76 -27.34
C TRP A 295 11.27 15.09 -26.03
N ALA A 296 12.54 14.72 -25.88
CA ALA A 296 13.09 14.22 -24.61
C ALA A 296 12.99 15.29 -23.52
N ILE A 297 13.41 16.54 -23.80
CA ILE A 297 13.30 17.66 -22.85
C ILE A 297 11.82 17.95 -22.52
N PHE A 298 10.94 17.99 -23.54
CA PHE A 298 9.50 18.13 -23.33
C PHE A 298 8.98 17.07 -22.35
N LEU A 299 9.33 15.81 -22.56
CA LEU A 299 8.81 14.72 -21.75
C LEU A 299 9.33 14.76 -20.32
N VAL A 300 10.58 15.17 -20.08
CA VAL A 300 11.14 15.41 -18.74
C VAL A 300 10.38 16.52 -18.02
N LEU A 301 10.20 17.67 -18.69
CA LEU A 301 9.46 18.79 -18.10
C LEU A 301 7.99 18.43 -17.83
N TYR A 302 7.35 17.78 -18.79
CA TYR A 302 5.98 17.30 -18.65
C TYR A 302 5.86 16.27 -17.51
N GLY A 303 6.80 15.35 -17.39
CA GLY A 303 6.87 14.36 -16.31
C GLY A 303 7.00 15.00 -14.94
N LEU A 304 7.92 15.95 -14.79
CA LEU A 304 8.17 16.65 -13.53
C LEU A 304 7.01 17.57 -13.13
N PHE A 305 6.51 18.39 -14.05
CA PHE A 305 5.55 19.45 -13.72
C PHE A 305 4.10 19.01 -13.87
N VAL A 306 3.78 18.10 -14.77
CA VAL A 306 2.39 17.69 -15.01
C VAL A 306 2.08 16.33 -14.37
N ILE A 307 2.84 15.27 -14.71
CA ILE A 307 2.55 13.94 -14.21
C ILE A 307 2.80 13.86 -12.69
N SER A 308 3.93 14.39 -12.21
CA SER A 308 4.26 14.35 -10.77
C SER A 308 3.41 15.28 -9.92
N SER A 309 2.85 16.35 -10.50
CA SER A 309 1.94 17.25 -9.79
C SER A 309 0.61 16.58 -9.41
N ILE A 310 0.18 15.56 -10.16
CA ILE A 310 -1.05 14.83 -9.86
C ILE A 310 -0.95 14.16 -8.49
N ASP A 311 0.18 13.54 -8.16
CA ASP A 311 0.38 12.92 -6.84
C ASP A 311 0.32 13.93 -5.69
N ASN A 312 0.88 15.11 -5.90
CA ASN A 312 1.00 16.12 -4.85
C ASN A 312 -0.30 16.89 -4.60
N PHE A 313 -1.14 17.09 -5.62
CA PHE A 313 -2.36 17.91 -5.52
C PHE A 313 -3.64 17.08 -5.62
N VAL A 314 -3.75 16.19 -6.60
CA VAL A 314 -5.01 15.47 -6.86
C VAL A 314 -5.27 14.40 -5.81
N LYS A 315 -4.25 13.68 -5.38
CA LYS A 315 -4.37 12.59 -4.40
C LYS A 315 -4.95 13.04 -3.05
N PRO A 316 -4.40 14.09 -2.37
CA PRO A 316 -5.00 14.60 -1.12
C PRO A 316 -6.43 15.11 -1.30
N ILE A 317 -6.73 15.77 -2.43
CA ILE A 317 -8.07 16.31 -2.71
C ILE A 317 -9.09 15.19 -2.88
N LEU A 318 -8.76 14.15 -3.65
CA LEU A 318 -9.67 13.02 -3.88
C LEU A 318 -9.92 12.24 -2.58
N ILE A 319 -8.88 12.00 -1.78
CA ILE A 319 -9.00 11.32 -0.49
C ILE A 319 -9.86 12.16 0.47
N ALA A 320 -9.61 13.48 0.55
CA ALA A 320 -10.35 14.37 1.44
C ALA A 320 -11.85 14.39 1.12
N ARG A 321 -12.21 14.45 -0.17
CA ARG A 321 -13.61 14.41 -0.60
C ARG A 321 -14.28 13.09 -0.27
N GLY A 322 -13.58 11.98 -0.44
CA GLY A 322 -14.10 10.65 -0.15
C GLY A 322 -14.24 10.35 1.35
N ALA A 323 -13.30 10.82 2.18
CA ALA A 323 -13.27 10.56 3.62
C ALA A 323 -14.06 11.58 4.46
N GLY A 324 -14.46 12.75 3.87
CA GLY A 324 -15.12 13.82 4.60
C GLY A 324 -14.30 14.39 5.74
N MET A 325 -12.99 14.53 5.53
CA MET A 325 -12.00 15.02 6.51
C MET A 325 -11.16 16.16 5.93
N SER A 326 -10.48 16.91 6.80
CA SER A 326 -9.53 17.93 6.33
C SER A 326 -8.33 17.28 5.64
N ILE A 327 -7.79 17.95 4.61
CA ILE A 327 -6.62 17.47 3.85
C ILE A 327 -5.42 17.25 4.78
N LEU A 328 -5.24 18.13 5.77
CA LEU A 328 -4.14 18.04 6.74
C LEU A 328 -4.25 16.73 7.57
N LEU A 329 -5.45 16.43 8.07
CA LEU A 329 -5.67 15.23 8.89
C LEU A 329 -5.41 13.95 8.08
N ILE A 330 -5.81 13.95 6.82
CA ILE A 330 -5.54 12.82 5.91
C ILE A 330 -4.05 12.68 5.63
N ALA A 331 -3.36 13.78 5.33
CA ALA A 331 -1.92 13.75 5.07
C ALA A 331 -1.15 13.23 6.29
N LEU A 332 -1.47 13.72 7.48
CA LEU A 332 -0.89 13.22 8.74
C LEU A 332 -1.25 11.75 8.98
N GLY A 333 -2.48 11.35 8.70
CA GLY A 333 -2.92 9.97 8.81
C GLY A 333 -2.15 9.03 7.89
N VAL A 334 -2.02 9.41 6.61
CA VAL A 334 -1.27 8.61 5.63
C VAL A 334 0.21 8.53 6.00
N LEU A 335 0.86 9.66 6.26
CA LEU A 335 2.29 9.69 6.61
C LEU A 335 2.57 8.96 7.92
N GLY A 336 1.85 9.28 8.99
CA GLY A 336 2.00 8.62 10.29
C GLY A 336 1.64 7.13 10.22
N GLY A 337 0.58 6.79 9.48
CA GLY A 337 0.18 5.41 9.24
C GLY A 337 1.26 4.59 8.56
N VAL A 338 1.85 5.13 7.49
CA VAL A 338 2.95 4.44 6.76
C VAL A 338 4.16 4.23 7.66
N LEU A 339 4.53 5.20 8.47
CA LEU A 339 5.67 5.09 9.40
C LEU A 339 5.45 4.02 10.47
N VAL A 340 4.22 3.88 10.98
CA VAL A 340 3.90 2.95 12.08
C VAL A 340 3.51 1.55 11.58
N PHE A 341 2.69 1.49 10.52
CA PHE A 341 2.07 0.24 10.04
C PHE A 341 2.56 -0.18 8.65
N GLY A 342 3.52 0.52 8.06
CA GLY A 342 3.97 0.26 6.69
C GLY A 342 2.89 0.55 5.65
N PHE A 343 2.87 -0.23 4.56
CA PHE A 343 1.96 -0.01 3.43
C PHE A 343 0.47 0.04 3.82
N ILE A 344 0.03 -0.85 4.71
CA ILE A 344 -1.38 -0.87 5.17
C ILE A 344 -1.74 0.40 5.95
N GLY A 345 -0.75 1.10 6.50
CA GLY A 345 -0.93 2.36 7.21
C GLY A 345 -1.51 3.48 6.35
N ILE A 346 -1.39 3.39 5.02
CA ILE A 346 -2.05 4.32 4.08
C ILE A 346 -3.57 4.34 4.32
N PHE A 347 -4.15 3.21 4.71
CA PHE A 347 -5.57 3.07 5.01
C PHE A 347 -5.87 3.20 6.51
N LEU A 348 -5.08 2.53 7.35
CA LEU A 348 -5.32 2.54 8.81
C LEU A 348 -5.11 3.91 9.43
N GLY A 349 -4.10 4.66 9.00
CA GLY A 349 -3.80 5.99 9.54
C GLY A 349 -4.99 6.95 9.41
N PRO A 350 -5.50 7.21 8.20
CA PRO A 350 -6.68 8.04 8.00
C PRO A 350 -7.92 7.51 8.74
N VAL A 351 -8.12 6.18 8.79
CA VAL A 351 -9.27 5.59 9.52
C VAL A 351 -9.17 5.89 11.01
N LEU A 352 -8.00 5.67 11.63
CA LEU A 352 -7.80 5.96 13.05
C LEU A 352 -8.01 7.43 13.38
N LEU A 353 -7.47 8.33 12.55
CA LEU A 353 -7.67 9.78 12.75
C LEU A 353 -9.12 10.19 12.50
N ALA A 354 -9.84 9.58 11.55
CA ALA A 354 -11.25 9.84 11.31
C ALA A 354 -12.12 9.43 12.49
N LEU A 355 -11.83 8.29 13.09
CA LEU A 355 -12.54 7.81 14.29
C LEU A 355 -12.21 8.67 15.50
N GLY A 356 -10.94 9.05 15.66
CA GLY A 356 -10.51 9.97 16.74
C GLY A 356 -11.19 11.34 16.63
N ASP A 357 -11.21 11.92 15.44
CA ASP A 357 -11.89 13.20 15.17
C ASP A 357 -13.40 13.11 15.46
N MET A 358 -14.05 12.02 15.04
CA MET A 358 -15.47 11.79 15.32
C MET A 358 -15.77 11.69 16.84
N LEU A 359 -14.93 10.99 17.57
CA LEU A 359 -15.08 10.86 19.03
C LEU A 359 -14.86 12.21 19.73
N LEU A 360 -13.83 12.97 19.32
CA LEU A 360 -13.53 14.28 19.85
C LEU A 360 -14.67 15.28 19.61
N GLN A 361 -15.19 15.32 18.37
CA GLN A 361 -16.31 16.19 18.03
C GLN A 361 -17.58 15.83 18.82
N ARG A 362 -17.84 14.54 19.04
CA ARG A 362 -18.97 14.11 19.86
C ARG A 362 -18.82 14.54 21.32
N TRP A 363 -17.65 14.32 21.91
CA TRP A 363 -17.36 14.71 23.28
C TRP A 363 -17.51 16.22 23.49
N LEU A 364 -16.97 17.03 22.58
CA LEU A 364 -17.11 18.50 22.62
C LEU A 364 -18.57 18.97 22.49
N ARG A 365 -19.42 18.26 21.72
CA ARG A 365 -20.83 18.59 21.58
C ARG A 365 -21.65 18.23 22.84
N GLU A 366 -21.33 17.14 23.48
CA GLU A 366 -21.98 16.73 24.72
C GLU A 366 -21.72 17.72 25.86
N GLU A 367 -20.49 18.28 25.95
CA GLU A 367 -20.16 19.34 26.93
C GLU A 367 -20.83 20.70 26.65
N LEU A 368 -21.13 21.03 25.38
CA LEU A 368 -21.79 22.29 25.03
C LEU A 368 -23.31 22.26 25.30
N HIS A 369 -23.88 21.08 25.59
CA HIS A 369 -25.31 20.89 25.88
C HIS A 369 -25.57 20.48 27.31
N ALA A 370 -24.54 20.29 28.14
CA ALA A 370 -24.61 20.07 29.57
C ALA A 370 -24.44 21.39 30.35
#